data_2063582dfb536c32660751d57a0a0d79
#
_entry.id   2063582dfb536c32660751d57a0a0d79
#
_cell.length_a   1.000
_cell.length_b   1.000
_cell.length_c   1.000
_cell.angle_alpha   90.00
_cell.angle_beta   90.00
_cell.angle_gamma   90.00
#
_symmetry.space_group_name_H-M   'P 1'
#
loop_
_entity.id
_entity.type
_entity.pdbx_description
1 polymer ?
#
loop_
_entity_poly.entity_id
_entity_poly.type
_entity_poly.pdbx_seq_one_letter_code
_entity_poly.pdbx_strand_id
1 'polypeptide(L)'
;IFDTMDEAIEASAKAQKEYMNHSMADRQRYVEGIREVVCTKENLEYMSKLAVEESGMGAYEYKVIKNRLAAVKSPGVEDLTTEALSGDDGLTLVEYCPFGVIGAIAPTTNPTETVICNSIAMLAGGNTVVFSPHPRSKGVSIWLIKKLNAKLEELGAPRNLIVTVKEPSIENTNIMMNHPKVRMLVATGGPGIVKAVMSTGKKAIGAGAGNPPVVVDETADIEKAAKDIVNGCSFDNNLPCIAEKEVIAVDQIADYLIFNMKNNGAYEVKDPEIIEKMVDLVTKDRKKPAVNFVGKSAQYILDKVGIKVGPEVKCIIMEAPKDHPFVQIELMMPILPIVRVPNVDEAIDFAVEVEHGNRHTAMMHSKNVDKLTKMAKEIETTIFVKNGPSYAGIGVGGMGYTTFTIAGPTGEGLTSAKSFCRKRRCVLQDGLHIRMK
;
A
#
# COMPACT_ATOMS: atom_id res chain seq x y z
N ILE A 1 16.09 19.10 2.92
CA ILE A 1 14.87 19.63 3.54
C ILE A 1 14.87 21.13 3.34
N PHE A 2 13.76 21.70 2.83
CA PHE A 2 13.66 23.08 2.38
C PHE A 2 12.57 23.85 3.14
N ASP A 3 12.63 25.17 3.10
CA ASP A 3 11.62 26.03 3.72
C ASP A 3 10.36 26.13 2.84
N THR A 4 10.54 26.20 1.51
CA THR A 4 9.44 26.27 0.55
C THR A 4 9.43 25.10 -0.42
N MET A 5 8.26 24.83 -0.99
CA MET A 5 8.09 23.77 -1.99
C MET A 5 8.82 24.10 -3.30
N ASP A 6 8.82 25.35 -3.70
CA ASP A 6 9.54 25.80 -4.91
C ASP A 6 11.04 25.57 -4.78
N GLU A 7 11.67 25.92 -3.64
CA GLU A 7 13.09 25.64 -3.39
C GLU A 7 13.40 24.13 -3.46
N ALA A 8 12.53 23.29 -2.88
CA ALA A 8 12.69 21.85 -2.92
C ALA A 8 12.64 21.32 -4.37
N ILE A 9 11.68 21.79 -5.17
CA ILE A 9 11.53 21.37 -6.57
C ILE A 9 12.71 21.86 -7.42
N GLU A 10 13.16 23.11 -7.22
CA GLU A 10 14.34 23.66 -7.93
C GLU A 10 15.61 22.85 -7.63
N ALA A 11 15.85 22.53 -6.36
CA ALA A 11 16.97 21.69 -5.95
C ALA A 11 16.91 20.29 -6.54
N SER A 12 15.72 19.66 -6.50
CA SER A 12 15.48 18.36 -7.12
C SER A 12 15.67 18.39 -8.65
N ALA A 13 15.22 19.44 -9.33
CA ALA A 13 15.40 19.59 -10.77
C ALA A 13 16.87 19.77 -11.18
N LYS A 14 17.67 20.44 -10.34
CA LYS A 14 19.12 20.52 -10.53
C LYS A 14 19.76 19.15 -10.36
N ALA A 15 19.43 18.45 -9.29
CA ALA A 15 19.90 17.09 -9.02
C ALA A 15 19.53 16.12 -10.14
N GLN A 16 18.31 16.24 -10.71
CA GLN A 16 17.86 15.41 -11.82
C GLN A 16 18.77 15.50 -13.05
N LYS A 17 19.24 16.69 -13.39
CA LYS A 17 20.16 16.88 -14.53
C LYS A 17 21.48 16.15 -14.33
N GLU A 18 22.01 16.18 -13.14
CA GLU A 18 23.24 15.49 -12.76
C GLU A 18 23.01 13.96 -12.73
N TYR A 19 21.91 13.53 -12.11
CA TYR A 19 21.55 12.12 -11.95
C TYR A 19 21.36 11.38 -13.27
N MET A 20 20.96 12.04 -14.33
CA MET A 20 20.83 11.46 -15.68
C MET A 20 22.16 10.92 -16.23
N ASN A 21 23.29 11.34 -15.72
CA ASN A 21 24.62 10.88 -16.12
C ASN A 21 25.10 9.66 -15.31
N HIS A 22 24.34 9.23 -14.31
CA HIS A 22 24.68 8.06 -13.49
C HIS A 22 24.22 6.75 -14.16
N SER A 23 25.13 5.77 -14.15
CA SER A 23 24.90 4.46 -14.76
C SER A 23 23.88 3.63 -14.00
N MET A 24 23.42 2.53 -14.60
CA MET A 24 22.56 1.54 -13.91
C MET A 24 23.29 0.92 -12.71
N ALA A 25 24.61 0.72 -12.79
CA ALA A 25 25.42 0.23 -11.66
C ALA A 25 25.46 1.23 -10.50
N ASP A 26 25.53 2.53 -10.78
CA ASP A 26 25.42 3.58 -9.76
C ASP A 26 24.05 3.55 -9.10
N ARG A 27 22.98 3.46 -9.89
CA ARG A 27 21.61 3.38 -9.36
C ARG A 27 21.40 2.14 -8.50
N GLN A 28 21.94 0.98 -8.90
CA GLN A 28 21.93 -0.23 -8.07
C GLN A 28 22.63 0.01 -6.74
N ARG A 29 23.82 0.63 -6.75
CA ARG A 29 24.55 0.96 -5.52
C ARG A 29 23.75 1.88 -4.59
N TYR A 30 23.01 2.84 -5.15
CA TYR A 30 22.15 3.75 -4.37
C TYR A 30 20.95 3.03 -3.78
N VAL A 31 20.30 2.16 -4.55
CA VAL A 31 19.19 1.32 -4.06
C VAL A 31 19.66 0.42 -2.92
N GLU A 32 20.82 -0.24 -3.07
CA GLU A 32 21.38 -1.07 -1.98
C GLU A 32 21.74 -0.23 -0.74
N GLY A 33 22.25 0.99 -0.92
CA GLY A 33 22.49 1.92 0.18
C GLY A 33 21.22 2.30 0.93
N ILE A 34 20.10 2.50 0.23
CA ILE A 34 18.79 2.70 0.88
C ILE A 34 18.39 1.45 1.68
N ARG A 35 18.48 0.26 1.10
CA ARG A 35 18.16 -1.02 1.77
C ARG A 35 19.00 -1.20 3.02
N GLU A 36 20.31 -0.95 2.93
CA GLU A 36 21.26 -1.04 4.04
C GLU A 36 20.89 -0.11 5.19
N VAL A 37 20.74 1.19 4.92
CA VAL A 37 20.48 2.18 5.97
C VAL A 37 19.12 1.98 6.64
N VAL A 38 18.11 1.57 5.89
CA VAL A 38 16.78 1.25 6.44
C VAL A 38 16.84 0.03 7.34
N CYS A 39 17.56 -1.02 6.92
CA CYS A 39 17.60 -2.32 7.61
C CYS A 39 18.52 -2.36 8.83
N THR A 40 19.23 -1.28 9.18
CA THR A 40 19.96 -1.26 10.46
C THR A 40 18.98 -1.37 11.62
N LYS A 41 19.34 -2.12 12.65
CA LYS A 41 18.47 -2.33 13.82
C LYS A 41 18.03 -1.00 14.43
N GLU A 42 18.99 -0.09 14.64
CA GLU A 42 18.75 1.23 15.22
C GLU A 42 17.73 2.04 14.40
N ASN A 43 17.89 2.10 13.09
CA ASN A 43 17.00 2.88 12.23
C ASN A 43 15.60 2.26 12.15
N LEU A 44 15.50 0.92 12.04
CA LEU A 44 14.20 0.22 12.03
C LEU A 44 13.43 0.48 13.33
N GLU A 45 14.10 0.37 14.49
CA GLU A 45 13.47 0.60 15.78
C GLU A 45 13.05 2.06 15.95
N TYR A 46 13.94 2.99 15.62
CA TYR A 46 13.66 4.42 15.77
C TYR A 46 12.51 4.90 14.89
N MET A 47 12.56 4.64 13.56
CA MET A 47 11.51 5.11 12.66
C MET A 47 10.16 4.45 12.95
N SER A 48 10.14 3.17 13.34
CA SER A 48 8.92 2.46 13.66
C SER A 48 8.26 3.01 14.93
N LYS A 49 9.06 3.32 15.96
CA LYS A 49 8.59 3.95 17.19
C LYS A 49 8.05 5.36 16.91
N LEU A 50 8.84 6.18 16.22
CA LEU A 50 8.47 7.56 15.91
C LEU A 50 7.21 7.64 15.04
N ALA A 51 7.04 6.71 14.07
CA ALA A 51 5.84 6.66 13.24
C ALA A 51 4.56 6.41 14.05
N VAL A 52 4.61 5.53 15.06
CA VAL A 52 3.48 5.29 15.97
C VAL A 52 3.26 6.48 16.89
N GLU A 53 4.30 7.05 17.46
CA GLU A 53 4.20 8.20 18.39
C GLU A 53 3.60 9.43 17.71
N GLU A 54 4.04 9.79 16.50
CA GLU A 54 3.54 10.96 15.79
C GLU A 54 2.12 10.78 15.24
N SER A 55 1.84 9.63 14.63
CA SER A 55 0.55 9.37 14.02
C SER A 55 -0.52 8.98 15.04
N GLY A 56 -0.10 8.36 16.14
CA GLY A 56 -0.97 7.70 17.11
C GLY A 56 -1.67 6.45 16.53
N MET A 57 -1.13 5.85 15.46
CA MET A 57 -1.74 4.78 14.68
C MET A 57 -0.81 3.57 14.55
N GLY A 58 -1.42 2.37 14.56
CA GLY A 58 -0.72 1.11 14.34
C GLY A 58 0.00 0.59 15.56
N ALA A 59 0.88 -0.38 15.35
CA ALA A 59 1.67 -1.03 16.39
C ALA A 59 3.15 -1.15 15.98
N TYR A 60 4.03 -0.90 16.94
CA TYR A 60 5.48 -0.85 16.73
C TYR A 60 6.04 -2.08 16.03
N GLU A 61 5.67 -3.27 16.47
CA GLU A 61 6.17 -4.54 15.95
C GLU A 61 5.85 -4.71 14.45
N TYR A 62 4.65 -4.31 14.06
CA TYR A 62 4.21 -4.37 12.66
C TYR A 62 4.88 -3.28 11.80
N LYS A 63 5.13 -2.09 12.37
CA LYS A 63 5.90 -1.05 11.67
C LYS A 63 7.33 -1.52 11.37
N VAL A 64 7.98 -2.24 12.30
CA VAL A 64 9.30 -2.83 12.07
C VAL A 64 9.27 -3.83 10.90
N ILE A 65 8.28 -4.73 10.90
CA ILE A 65 8.10 -5.72 9.82
C ILE A 65 7.88 -5.02 8.47
N LYS A 66 6.99 -4.05 8.41
CA LYS A 66 6.64 -3.34 7.18
C LYS A 66 7.79 -2.49 6.63
N ASN A 67 8.52 -1.76 7.48
CA ASN A 67 9.67 -0.98 7.06
C ASN A 67 10.78 -1.87 6.49
N ARG A 68 11.06 -3.00 7.15
CA ARG A 68 12.01 -3.99 6.63
C ARG A 68 11.53 -4.58 5.30
N LEU A 69 10.26 -4.96 5.21
CA LEU A 69 9.64 -5.48 3.99
C LEU A 69 9.79 -4.48 2.83
N ALA A 70 9.45 -3.21 3.08
CA ALA A 70 9.55 -2.12 2.11
C ALA A 70 10.97 -1.96 1.56
N ALA A 71 11.99 -2.08 2.40
CA ALA A 71 13.39 -2.01 1.97
C ALA A 71 13.84 -3.24 1.17
N VAL A 72 13.52 -4.44 1.67
CA VAL A 72 14.10 -5.69 1.14
C VAL A 72 13.36 -6.20 -0.09
N LYS A 73 12.04 -6.00 -0.18
CA LYS A 73 11.21 -6.56 -1.25
C LYS A 73 10.72 -5.55 -2.28
N SER A 74 11.02 -4.25 -2.15
CA SER A 74 10.74 -3.30 -3.24
C SER A 74 11.71 -3.51 -4.40
N PRO A 75 11.20 -3.67 -5.65
CA PRO A 75 12.06 -3.86 -6.82
C PRO A 75 12.89 -2.61 -7.10
N GLY A 76 14.16 -2.82 -7.40
CA GLY A 76 15.11 -1.81 -7.84
C GLY A 76 15.38 -1.85 -9.35
N VAL A 77 16.63 -1.70 -9.74
CA VAL A 77 17.03 -1.67 -11.17
C VAL A 77 16.83 -3.01 -11.87
N GLU A 78 16.77 -4.11 -11.14
CA GLU A 78 16.48 -5.45 -11.66
C GLU A 78 15.12 -5.56 -12.35
N ASP A 79 14.19 -4.66 -12.04
CA ASP A 79 12.90 -4.56 -12.72
C ASP A 79 13.01 -3.95 -14.13
N LEU A 80 14.04 -3.17 -14.41
CA LEU A 80 14.18 -2.37 -15.63
C LEU A 80 14.92 -3.16 -16.75
N THR A 81 14.22 -4.11 -17.36
CA THR A 81 14.77 -4.96 -18.41
C THR A 81 14.66 -4.31 -19.81
N THR A 82 15.75 -4.37 -20.58
CA THR A 82 15.75 -3.96 -22.00
C THR A 82 15.11 -5.04 -22.86
N GLU A 83 14.18 -4.66 -23.73
CA GLU A 83 13.65 -5.52 -24.78
C GLU A 83 14.39 -5.24 -26.11
N ALA A 84 14.84 -6.27 -26.79
CA ALA A 84 15.48 -6.17 -28.11
C ALA A 84 14.67 -6.94 -29.15
N LEU A 85 14.21 -6.24 -30.18
CA LEU A 85 13.48 -6.81 -31.31
C LEU A 85 14.40 -6.77 -32.51
N SER A 86 14.87 -7.93 -33.04
CA SER A 86 15.75 -8.06 -34.18
C SER A 86 15.08 -8.83 -35.30
N GLY A 87 15.20 -8.34 -36.51
CA GLY A 87 14.63 -8.95 -37.72
C GLY A 87 15.31 -8.44 -39.01
N ASP A 88 14.74 -8.77 -40.14
CA ASP A 88 15.30 -8.40 -41.46
C ASP A 88 15.33 -6.87 -41.67
N ASP A 89 14.43 -6.16 -41.01
CA ASP A 89 14.32 -4.69 -41.12
C ASP A 89 15.21 -3.94 -40.10
N GLY A 90 16.04 -4.65 -39.32
CA GLY A 90 16.99 -4.04 -38.38
C GLY A 90 16.80 -4.43 -36.93
N LEU A 91 17.10 -3.48 -36.01
CA LEU A 91 17.05 -3.67 -34.56
C LEU A 91 16.23 -2.56 -33.92
N THR A 92 15.35 -2.92 -33.01
CA THR A 92 14.69 -2.00 -32.11
C THR A 92 15.03 -2.34 -30.67
N LEU A 93 15.51 -1.34 -29.89
CA LEU A 93 15.64 -1.42 -28.45
C LEU A 93 14.45 -0.69 -27.80
N VAL A 94 13.89 -1.31 -26.75
CA VAL A 94 12.86 -0.68 -25.91
C VAL A 94 13.39 -0.64 -24.47
N GLU A 95 13.52 0.55 -23.93
CA GLU A 95 14.11 0.80 -22.62
C GLU A 95 13.24 1.70 -21.75
N TYR A 96 13.42 1.56 -20.44
CA TYR A 96 12.76 2.39 -19.43
C TYR A 96 13.61 3.61 -19.11
N CYS A 97 13.03 4.81 -19.30
CA CYS A 97 13.70 6.09 -19.08
C CYS A 97 12.94 6.92 -18.03
N PRO A 98 13.64 7.81 -17.28
CA PRO A 98 12.99 8.62 -16.26
C PRO A 98 11.94 9.60 -16.82
N PHE A 99 10.95 9.92 -16.01
CA PHE A 99 10.11 11.09 -16.21
C PHE A 99 10.87 12.38 -15.83
N GLY A 100 11.70 12.33 -14.80
CA GLY A 100 12.40 13.45 -14.21
C GLY A 100 12.03 13.68 -12.75
N VAL A 101 11.66 14.90 -12.37
CA VAL A 101 11.20 15.18 -11.02
C VAL A 101 9.79 14.62 -10.82
N ILE A 102 9.62 13.76 -9.82
CA ILE A 102 8.34 13.18 -9.42
C ILE A 102 7.86 13.82 -8.12
N GLY A 103 6.62 14.28 -8.08
CA GLY A 103 5.95 14.71 -6.86
C GLY A 103 5.21 13.53 -6.23
N ALA A 104 5.52 13.18 -4.99
CA ALA A 104 4.97 12.03 -4.30
C ALA A 104 4.29 12.42 -2.99
N ILE A 105 2.98 12.12 -2.87
CA ILE A 105 2.20 12.37 -1.67
C ILE A 105 2.17 11.09 -0.85
N ALA A 106 2.62 11.16 0.40
CA ALA A 106 2.70 10.03 1.31
C ALA A 106 1.61 10.10 2.39
N PRO A 107 0.98 8.96 2.75
CA PRO A 107 -0.09 8.91 3.73
C PRO A 107 0.44 8.93 5.17
N THR A 108 -0.47 9.13 6.14
CA THR A 108 -0.12 9.00 7.56
C THR A 108 -0.14 7.55 8.06
N THR A 109 -0.82 6.66 7.35
CA THR A 109 -0.99 5.24 7.74
C THR A 109 0.28 4.41 7.55
N ASN A 110 1.01 4.66 6.46
CA ASN A 110 2.27 3.98 6.11
C ASN A 110 3.32 5.00 5.65
N PRO A 111 3.73 5.94 6.52
CA PRO A 111 4.53 7.10 6.09
C PRO A 111 5.94 6.71 5.66
N THR A 112 6.62 5.89 6.44
CA THR A 112 8.00 5.46 6.19
C THR A 112 8.07 4.40 5.11
N GLU A 113 7.18 3.44 5.12
CA GLU A 113 7.09 2.37 4.13
C GLU A 113 6.90 2.94 2.72
N THR A 114 6.00 3.93 2.58
CA THR A 114 5.75 4.59 1.29
C THR A 114 6.96 5.38 0.81
N VAL A 115 7.63 6.11 1.71
CA VAL A 115 8.86 6.84 1.37
C VAL A 115 9.96 5.87 0.92
N ILE A 116 10.13 4.73 1.60
CA ILE A 116 11.15 3.72 1.25
C ILE A 116 10.85 3.12 -0.13
N CYS A 117 9.66 2.57 -0.34
CA CYS A 117 9.29 1.92 -1.61
C CYS A 117 9.41 2.88 -2.80
N ASN A 118 8.85 4.08 -2.65
CA ASN A 118 8.86 5.07 -3.73
C ASN A 118 10.28 5.60 -3.99
N SER A 119 11.11 5.79 -2.98
CA SER A 119 12.51 6.19 -3.16
C SER A 119 13.29 5.13 -3.93
N ILE A 120 13.19 3.86 -3.55
CA ILE A 120 13.85 2.75 -4.25
C ILE A 120 13.41 2.70 -5.71
N ALA A 121 12.11 2.66 -5.97
CA ALA A 121 11.58 2.49 -7.32
C ALA A 121 11.83 3.71 -8.22
N MET A 122 11.68 4.94 -7.70
CA MET A 122 11.88 6.15 -8.48
C MET A 122 13.37 6.40 -8.78
N LEU A 123 14.27 6.18 -7.80
CA LEU A 123 15.70 6.32 -8.03
C LEU A 123 16.22 5.23 -8.97
N ALA A 124 15.78 3.97 -8.85
CA ALA A 124 16.10 2.93 -9.81
C ALA A 124 15.75 3.36 -11.23
N GLY A 125 14.58 3.97 -11.43
CA GLY A 125 14.13 4.54 -12.71
C GLY A 125 14.92 5.76 -13.18
N GLY A 126 15.85 6.30 -12.38
CA GLY A 126 16.63 7.49 -12.70
C GLY A 126 15.89 8.81 -12.47
N ASN A 127 14.83 8.80 -11.68
CA ASN A 127 14.08 10.00 -11.28
C ASN A 127 14.58 10.57 -9.96
N THR A 128 14.30 11.84 -9.73
CA THR A 128 14.33 12.44 -8.39
C THR A 128 12.92 12.56 -7.82
N VAL A 129 12.79 12.69 -6.51
CA VAL A 129 11.49 12.73 -5.86
C VAL A 129 11.37 13.90 -4.88
N VAL A 130 10.23 14.59 -4.96
CA VAL A 130 9.78 15.60 -4.01
C VAL A 130 8.62 15.02 -3.23
N PHE A 131 8.84 14.73 -1.96
CA PHE A 131 7.77 14.22 -1.10
C PHE A 131 6.93 15.34 -0.48
N SER A 132 5.63 15.09 -0.43
CA SER A 132 4.68 15.84 0.40
C SER A 132 4.11 14.86 1.43
N PRO A 133 4.77 14.68 2.59
CA PRO A 133 4.27 13.81 3.64
C PRO A 133 3.05 14.42 4.34
N HIS A 134 2.24 13.55 4.93
CA HIS A 134 1.11 14.00 5.72
C HIS A 134 1.59 14.77 6.98
N PRO A 135 0.98 15.92 7.37
CA PRO A 135 1.43 16.71 8.52
C PRO A 135 1.56 15.94 9.83
N ARG A 136 0.71 14.93 10.06
CA ARG A 136 0.73 14.08 11.28
C ARG A 136 1.84 13.01 11.30
N SER A 137 2.68 12.95 10.28
CA SER A 137 3.84 12.04 10.17
C SER A 137 5.05 12.74 9.55
N LYS A 138 5.09 14.09 9.67
CA LYS A 138 6.15 14.89 9.04
C LYS A 138 7.52 14.63 9.64
N GLY A 139 7.61 14.48 10.96
CA GLY A 139 8.89 14.31 11.66
C GLY A 139 9.58 13.02 11.27
N VAL A 140 8.87 11.90 11.29
CA VAL A 140 9.44 10.60 10.87
C VAL A 140 9.81 10.59 9.39
N SER A 141 9.01 11.21 8.54
CA SER A 141 9.30 11.31 7.10
C SER A 141 10.54 12.17 6.83
N ILE A 142 10.67 13.32 7.49
CA ILE A 142 11.84 14.21 7.39
C ILE A 142 13.10 13.50 7.91
N TRP A 143 13.00 12.84 9.06
CA TRP A 143 14.11 12.08 9.62
C TRP A 143 14.61 11.01 8.65
N LEU A 144 13.69 10.22 8.08
CA LEU A 144 14.03 9.17 7.12
C LEU A 144 14.69 9.76 5.87
N ILE A 145 14.10 10.80 5.26
CA ILE A 145 14.65 11.46 4.06
C ILE A 145 16.08 11.98 4.32
N LYS A 146 16.36 12.53 5.51
CA LYS A 146 17.72 12.94 5.89
C LYS A 146 18.69 11.75 5.95
N LYS A 147 18.27 10.64 6.54
CA LYS A 147 19.08 9.42 6.62
C LYS A 147 19.38 8.83 5.24
N LEU A 148 18.35 8.76 4.37
CA LEU A 148 18.51 8.28 2.99
C LEU A 148 19.50 9.15 2.20
N ASN A 149 19.33 10.48 2.21
CA ASN A 149 20.24 11.37 1.49
C ASN A 149 21.68 11.32 2.03
N ALA A 150 21.88 11.23 3.35
CA ALA A 150 23.21 11.10 3.93
C ALA A 150 23.93 9.84 3.39
N LYS A 151 23.24 8.71 3.30
CA LYS A 151 23.80 7.48 2.72
C LYS A 151 24.04 7.61 1.22
N LEU A 152 23.13 8.23 0.49
CA LEU A 152 23.27 8.45 -0.95
C LEU A 152 24.48 9.34 -1.27
N GLU A 153 24.66 10.43 -0.52
CA GLU A 153 25.83 11.34 -0.67
C GLU A 153 27.14 10.61 -0.33
N GLU A 154 27.17 9.78 0.71
CA GLU A 154 28.31 8.91 1.05
C GLU A 154 28.72 8.01 -0.12
N LEU A 155 27.72 7.50 -0.87
CA LEU A 155 27.92 6.65 -2.04
C LEU A 155 28.22 7.42 -3.34
N GLY A 156 28.32 8.75 -3.29
CA GLY A 156 28.62 9.60 -4.43
C GLY A 156 27.43 10.00 -5.29
N ALA A 157 26.21 9.86 -4.77
CA ALA A 157 25.03 10.35 -5.45
C ALA A 157 24.94 11.89 -5.43
N PRO A 158 24.29 12.51 -6.42
CA PRO A 158 23.97 13.93 -6.37
C PRO A 158 23.17 14.29 -5.12
N ARG A 159 23.43 15.47 -4.56
CA ARG A 159 22.61 15.99 -3.47
C ARG A 159 21.18 16.24 -3.91
N ASN A 160 20.23 16.08 -2.99
CA ASN A 160 18.81 16.38 -3.20
C ASN A 160 18.09 15.48 -4.21
N LEU A 161 18.46 14.19 -4.28
CA LEU A 161 17.70 13.21 -5.03
C LEU A 161 16.32 12.96 -4.41
N ILE A 162 16.23 13.03 -3.07
CA ILE A 162 15.00 12.87 -2.30
C ILE A 162 14.82 14.13 -1.44
N VAL A 163 13.77 14.89 -1.68
CA VAL A 163 13.54 16.16 -0.98
C VAL A 163 12.13 16.27 -0.41
N THR A 164 11.98 17.16 0.58
CA THR A 164 10.70 17.58 1.14
C THR A 164 10.83 18.95 1.80
N VAL A 165 9.72 19.51 2.27
CA VAL A 165 9.66 20.75 3.02
C VAL A 165 9.62 20.52 4.53
N LYS A 166 10.01 21.51 5.33
CA LYS A 166 9.96 21.46 6.80
C LYS A 166 8.51 21.38 7.31
N GLU A 167 7.61 22.12 6.67
CA GLU A 167 6.19 22.22 7.06
C GLU A 167 5.28 21.79 5.89
N PRO A 168 4.98 20.49 5.76
CA PRO A 168 4.04 20.01 4.76
C PRO A 168 2.63 20.57 5.00
N SER A 169 1.98 21.05 3.94
CA SER A 169 0.63 21.58 3.98
C SER A 169 -0.14 21.29 2.69
N ILE A 170 -1.44 21.51 2.70
CA ILE A 170 -2.27 21.42 1.49
C ILE A 170 -1.79 22.42 0.44
N GLU A 171 -1.39 23.62 0.86
CA GLU A 171 -0.88 24.66 -0.03
C GLU A 171 0.42 24.20 -0.71
N ASN A 172 1.38 23.69 0.05
CA ASN A 172 2.63 23.12 -0.49
C ASN A 172 2.36 21.96 -1.44
N THR A 173 1.38 21.10 -1.12
CA THR A 173 0.98 20.00 -2.01
C THR A 173 0.39 20.54 -3.32
N ASN A 174 -0.42 21.58 -3.27
CA ASN A 174 -0.98 22.22 -4.47
C ASN A 174 0.11 22.86 -5.33
N ILE A 175 1.10 23.54 -4.73
CA ILE A 175 2.28 24.07 -5.45
C ILE A 175 2.99 22.92 -6.17
N MET A 176 3.30 21.82 -5.48
CA MET A 176 3.96 20.66 -6.08
C MET A 176 3.17 20.08 -7.24
N MET A 177 1.85 19.90 -7.08
CA MET A 177 0.99 19.33 -8.12
C MET A 177 0.99 20.17 -9.40
N ASN A 178 1.03 21.49 -9.29
CA ASN A 178 0.94 22.41 -10.42
C ASN A 178 2.29 22.86 -10.98
N HIS A 179 3.39 22.65 -10.26
CA HIS A 179 4.70 23.16 -10.66
C HIS A 179 5.20 22.56 -11.99
N PRO A 180 5.64 23.38 -12.98
CA PRO A 180 5.96 22.90 -14.33
C PRO A 180 7.14 21.93 -14.40
N LYS A 181 8.08 21.97 -13.43
CA LYS A 181 9.23 21.06 -13.37
C LYS A 181 8.87 19.68 -12.80
N VAL A 182 7.74 19.55 -12.10
CA VAL A 182 7.22 18.26 -11.66
C VAL A 182 6.55 17.57 -12.86
N ARG A 183 7.12 16.46 -13.30
CA ARG A 183 6.74 15.79 -14.56
C ARG A 183 5.74 14.65 -14.37
N MET A 184 5.66 14.11 -13.16
CA MET A 184 4.77 13.03 -12.79
C MET A 184 4.32 13.21 -11.35
N LEU A 185 3.11 12.78 -11.03
CA LEU A 185 2.56 12.80 -9.69
C LEU A 185 2.22 11.40 -9.23
N VAL A 186 2.44 11.14 -7.94
CA VAL A 186 2.06 9.90 -7.28
C VAL A 186 1.33 10.25 -5.99
N ALA A 187 0.11 9.76 -5.83
CA ALA A 187 -0.65 9.94 -4.61
C ALA A 187 -0.92 8.58 -3.96
N THR A 188 -0.48 8.42 -2.73
CA THR A 188 -0.87 7.32 -1.86
C THR A 188 -1.72 7.89 -0.74
N GLY A 189 -3.03 7.63 -0.77
CA GLY A 189 -3.95 8.23 0.20
C GLY A 189 -5.42 8.10 -0.19
N GLY A 190 -6.28 8.86 0.48
CA GLY A 190 -7.72 8.78 0.27
C GLY A 190 -8.20 9.26 -1.11
N PRO A 191 -9.48 8.98 -1.46
CA PRO A 191 -10.01 9.26 -2.81
C PRO A 191 -9.91 10.73 -3.26
N GLY A 192 -9.96 11.67 -2.32
CA GLY A 192 -9.88 13.10 -2.60
C GLY A 192 -8.54 13.52 -3.20
N ILE A 193 -7.43 13.06 -2.63
CA ILE A 193 -6.10 13.40 -3.13
C ILE A 193 -5.77 12.66 -4.42
N VAL A 194 -6.24 11.42 -4.57
CA VAL A 194 -6.12 10.64 -5.82
C VAL A 194 -6.83 11.38 -6.96
N LYS A 195 -8.07 11.81 -6.74
CA LYS A 195 -8.82 12.61 -7.72
C LYS A 195 -8.10 13.93 -8.06
N ALA A 196 -7.54 14.61 -7.06
CA ALA A 196 -6.81 15.86 -7.27
C ALA A 196 -5.60 15.68 -8.20
N VAL A 197 -4.74 14.68 -7.95
CA VAL A 197 -3.56 14.45 -8.81
C VAL A 197 -3.96 14.01 -10.22
N MET A 198 -5.00 13.19 -10.38
CA MET A 198 -5.50 12.77 -11.69
C MET A 198 -6.08 13.94 -12.50
N SER A 199 -6.57 14.98 -11.84
CA SER A 199 -7.16 16.16 -12.49
C SER A 199 -6.13 17.20 -12.98
N THR A 200 -4.84 16.99 -12.69
CA THR A 200 -3.79 17.98 -13.05
C THR A 200 -3.40 17.97 -14.53
N GLY A 201 -3.80 16.97 -15.30
CA GLY A 201 -3.37 16.75 -16.69
C GLY A 201 -1.93 16.21 -16.82
N LYS A 202 -1.21 15.99 -15.73
CA LYS A 202 0.11 15.33 -15.71
C LYS A 202 -0.07 13.81 -15.69
N LYS A 203 1.00 13.06 -16.02
CA LYS A 203 1.02 11.63 -15.69
C LYS A 203 0.84 11.50 -14.18
N ALA A 204 -0.17 10.78 -13.78
CA ALA A 204 -0.49 10.55 -12.38
C ALA A 204 -0.64 9.06 -12.09
N ILE A 205 -0.18 8.62 -10.90
CA ILE A 205 -0.47 7.33 -10.31
C ILE A 205 -1.25 7.57 -9.02
N GLY A 206 -2.40 6.94 -8.91
CA GLY A 206 -3.28 7.04 -7.75
C GLY A 206 -3.46 5.72 -7.04
N ALA A 207 -2.96 5.65 -5.80
CA ALA A 207 -3.18 4.54 -4.88
C ALA A 207 -4.24 4.97 -3.85
N GLY A 208 -5.44 4.47 -4.03
CA GLY A 208 -6.64 4.87 -3.31
C GLY A 208 -6.97 4.00 -2.11
N ALA A 209 -8.20 4.13 -1.64
CA ALA A 209 -8.80 3.32 -0.59
C ALA A 209 -9.09 1.89 -1.09
N GLY A 210 -9.27 0.95 -0.15
CA GLY A 210 -9.74 -0.40 -0.42
C GLY A 210 -10.79 -0.83 0.61
N ASN A 211 -11.73 -1.67 0.20
CA ASN A 211 -12.62 -2.39 1.12
C ASN A 211 -12.48 -3.89 0.84
N PRO A 212 -11.39 -4.54 1.31
CA PRO A 212 -11.04 -5.90 0.93
C PRO A 212 -11.96 -6.97 1.55
N PRO A 213 -12.80 -7.64 0.74
CA PRO A 213 -13.66 -8.71 1.22
C PRO A 213 -12.92 -10.04 1.36
N VAL A 214 -13.36 -10.86 2.30
CA VAL A 214 -12.91 -12.24 2.48
C VAL A 214 -14.07 -13.19 2.29
N VAL A 215 -14.02 -14.04 1.27
CA VAL A 215 -15.00 -15.11 1.07
C VAL A 215 -14.49 -16.40 1.71
N VAL A 216 -15.35 -17.07 2.46
CA VAL A 216 -15.08 -18.41 3.01
C VAL A 216 -16.22 -19.36 2.62
N ASP A 217 -15.90 -20.39 1.83
CA ASP A 217 -16.87 -21.40 1.42
C ASP A 217 -16.77 -22.69 2.24
N GLU A 218 -17.70 -23.60 1.98
CA GLU A 218 -17.84 -24.88 2.67
C GLU A 218 -16.68 -25.86 2.42
N THR A 219 -15.85 -25.60 1.41
CA THR A 219 -14.69 -26.45 1.09
C THR A 219 -13.40 -25.99 1.76
N ALA A 220 -13.42 -24.81 2.40
CA ALA A 220 -12.25 -24.22 3.03
C ALA A 220 -11.70 -25.06 4.19
N ASP A 221 -10.43 -24.91 4.47
CA ASP A 221 -9.84 -25.29 5.75
C ASP A 221 -10.22 -24.21 6.78
N ILE A 222 -11.33 -24.45 7.49
CA ILE A 222 -11.96 -23.42 8.33
C ILE A 222 -11.05 -22.97 9.49
N GLU A 223 -10.32 -23.90 10.09
CA GLU A 223 -9.40 -23.57 11.20
C GLU A 223 -8.27 -22.67 10.72
N LYS A 224 -7.69 -23.01 9.57
CA LYS A 224 -6.67 -22.18 8.92
C LYS A 224 -7.24 -20.82 8.47
N ALA A 225 -8.40 -20.82 7.83
CA ALA A 225 -9.09 -19.61 7.39
C ALA A 225 -9.32 -18.64 8.56
N ALA A 226 -9.86 -19.13 9.67
CA ALA A 226 -10.10 -18.34 10.87
C ALA A 226 -8.82 -17.69 11.40
N LYS A 227 -7.72 -18.45 11.48
CA LYS A 227 -6.41 -17.94 11.90
C LYS A 227 -5.86 -16.88 10.96
N ASP A 228 -5.91 -17.13 9.66
CA ASP A 228 -5.40 -16.22 8.64
C ASP A 228 -6.18 -14.91 8.64
N ILE A 229 -7.50 -14.98 8.69
CA ILE A 229 -8.40 -13.81 8.72
C ILE A 229 -8.16 -12.94 9.96
N VAL A 230 -8.08 -13.55 11.16
CA VAL A 230 -7.81 -12.81 12.39
C VAL A 230 -6.43 -12.14 12.34
N ASN A 231 -5.41 -12.85 11.85
CA ASN A 231 -4.07 -12.29 11.73
C ASN A 231 -3.98 -11.18 10.68
N GLY A 232 -4.66 -11.34 9.54
CA GLY A 232 -4.71 -10.32 8.49
C GLY A 232 -5.46 -9.06 8.94
N CYS A 233 -6.64 -9.23 9.54
CA CYS A 233 -7.42 -8.12 10.07
C CYS A 233 -6.68 -7.34 11.17
N SER A 234 -5.95 -8.03 12.04
CA SER A 234 -5.22 -7.40 13.16
C SER A 234 -3.84 -6.84 12.78
N PHE A 235 -3.36 -7.11 11.57
CA PHE A 235 -2.05 -6.66 11.12
C PHE A 235 -1.97 -5.14 11.15
N ASP A 236 -1.06 -4.61 11.98
CA ASP A 236 -0.88 -3.17 12.22
C ASP A 236 -2.19 -2.45 12.60
N ASN A 237 -3.03 -3.09 13.42
CA ASN A 237 -4.36 -2.60 13.78
C ASN A 237 -5.27 -2.28 12.58
N ASN A 238 -5.19 -3.09 11.54
CA ASN A 238 -5.96 -2.92 10.30
C ASN A 238 -5.63 -1.65 9.49
N LEU A 239 -4.47 -1.04 9.70
CA LEU A 239 -4.04 0.15 8.96
C LEU A 239 -3.74 -0.08 7.49
N PRO A 240 -3.12 -1.20 7.06
CA PRO A 240 -2.88 -1.42 5.65
C PRO A 240 -4.20 -1.52 4.87
N CYS A 241 -4.25 -0.84 3.72
CA CYS A 241 -5.41 -0.85 2.85
C CYS A 241 -5.75 -2.22 2.25
N ILE A 242 -4.83 -3.18 2.37
CA ILE A 242 -5.02 -4.59 1.96
C ILE A 242 -5.72 -5.44 3.01
N ALA A 243 -5.79 -4.97 4.28
CA ALA A 243 -6.27 -5.78 5.39
C ALA A 243 -7.75 -6.12 5.26
N GLU A 244 -8.14 -7.29 5.74
CA GLU A 244 -9.51 -7.80 5.76
C GLU A 244 -10.47 -6.79 6.39
N LYS A 245 -11.54 -6.41 5.68
CA LYS A 245 -12.54 -5.44 6.16
C LYS A 245 -13.88 -6.08 6.50
N GLU A 246 -14.30 -7.10 5.77
CA GLU A 246 -15.50 -7.90 6.05
C GLU A 246 -15.26 -9.36 5.65
N VAL A 247 -15.95 -10.25 6.35
CA VAL A 247 -15.99 -11.69 6.05
C VAL A 247 -17.36 -12.05 5.49
N ILE A 248 -17.38 -12.69 4.33
CA ILE A 248 -18.58 -13.21 3.69
C ILE A 248 -18.50 -14.74 3.80
N ALA A 249 -19.26 -15.31 4.73
CA ALA A 249 -19.23 -16.73 5.05
C ALA A 249 -20.48 -17.43 4.55
N VAL A 250 -20.30 -18.59 3.91
CA VAL A 250 -21.43 -19.48 3.62
C VAL A 250 -22.03 -19.96 4.94
N ASP A 251 -23.36 -19.88 5.07
CA ASP A 251 -24.08 -20.12 6.33
C ASP A 251 -23.73 -21.46 6.98
N GLN A 252 -23.57 -22.51 6.17
CA GLN A 252 -23.24 -23.87 6.62
C GLN A 252 -21.97 -23.91 7.51
N ILE A 253 -21.00 -23.03 7.29
CA ILE A 253 -19.70 -23.05 8.01
C ILE A 253 -19.52 -21.86 8.96
N ALA A 254 -20.43 -20.91 8.95
CA ALA A 254 -20.25 -19.63 9.64
C ALA A 254 -20.06 -19.79 11.15
N ASP A 255 -20.84 -20.65 11.83
CA ASP A 255 -20.69 -20.88 13.28
C ASP A 255 -19.33 -21.48 13.64
N TYR A 256 -18.87 -22.45 12.83
CA TYR A 256 -17.56 -23.07 13.04
C TYR A 256 -16.41 -22.11 12.75
N LEU A 257 -16.57 -21.25 11.74
CA LEU A 257 -15.60 -20.17 11.45
C LEU A 257 -15.51 -19.21 12.62
N ILE A 258 -16.64 -18.68 13.13
CA ILE A 258 -16.69 -17.75 14.27
C ILE A 258 -16.07 -18.39 15.50
N PHE A 259 -16.39 -19.64 15.80
CA PHE A 259 -15.78 -20.37 16.91
C PHE A 259 -14.26 -20.40 16.81
N ASN A 260 -13.71 -20.73 15.63
CA ASN A 260 -12.26 -20.76 15.42
C ASN A 260 -11.63 -19.37 15.39
N MET A 261 -12.30 -18.34 14.90
CA MET A 261 -11.82 -16.96 14.99
C MET A 261 -11.64 -16.51 16.44
N LYS A 262 -12.58 -16.86 17.32
CA LYS A 262 -12.49 -16.61 18.77
C LYS A 262 -11.28 -17.30 19.39
N ASN A 263 -11.03 -18.56 19.03
CA ASN A 263 -9.86 -19.31 19.48
C ASN A 263 -8.52 -18.70 19.00
N ASN A 264 -8.55 -17.86 17.98
CA ASN A 264 -7.38 -17.16 17.42
C ASN A 264 -7.25 -15.69 17.89
N GLY A 265 -8.10 -15.24 18.82
CA GLY A 265 -8.03 -13.91 19.44
C GLY A 265 -9.07 -12.91 18.96
N ALA A 266 -10.13 -13.35 18.27
CA ALA A 266 -11.26 -12.48 17.98
C ALA A 266 -12.20 -12.38 19.21
N TYR A 267 -12.68 -11.18 19.49
CA TYR A 267 -13.72 -10.92 20.49
C TYR A 267 -15.06 -10.69 19.80
N GLU A 268 -16.05 -11.55 20.08
CA GLU A 268 -17.37 -11.46 19.45
C GLU A 268 -18.31 -10.54 20.26
N VAL A 269 -18.81 -9.47 19.64
CA VAL A 269 -19.85 -8.60 20.18
C VAL A 269 -21.20 -9.03 19.59
N LYS A 270 -22.14 -9.43 20.47
CA LYS A 270 -23.48 -9.88 20.08
C LYS A 270 -24.58 -8.89 20.45
N ASP A 271 -24.34 -8.02 21.41
CA ASP A 271 -25.32 -7.05 21.88
C ASP A 271 -25.54 -5.95 20.84
N PRO A 272 -26.74 -5.83 20.26
CA PRO A 272 -27.04 -4.80 19.27
C PRO A 272 -26.84 -3.37 19.78
N GLU A 273 -27.11 -3.10 21.06
CA GLU A 273 -26.93 -1.76 21.64
C GLU A 273 -25.44 -1.38 21.69
N ILE A 274 -24.58 -2.36 22.01
CA ILE A 274 -23.13 -2.17 21.98
C ILE A 274 -22.63 -1.97 20.56
N ILE A 275 -23.14 -2.74 19.58
CA ILE A 275 -22.78 -2.59 18.17
C ILE A 275 -23.16 -1.20 17.68
N GLU A 276 -24.38 -0.72 17.95
CA GLU A 276 -24.81 0.61 17.56
C GLU A 276 -23.96 1.71 18.23
N LYS A 277 -23.68 1.56 19.52
CA LYS A 277 -22.75 2.47 20.21
C LYS A 277 -21.37 2.49 19.59
N MET A 278 -20.86 1.35 19.12
CA MET A 278 -19.60 1.28 18.40
C MET A 278 -19.70 2.01 17.06
N VAL A 279 -20.78 1.83 16.29
CA VAL A 279 -20.99 2.53 15.01
C VAL A 279 -20.92 4.06 15.22
N ASP A 280 -21.65 4.58 16.17
CA ASP A 280 -21.67 6.02 16.46
C ASP A 280 -20.32 6.55 16.96
N LEU A 281 -19.55 5.71 17.66
CA LEU A 281 -18.24 6.06 18.20
C LEU A 281 -17.15 6.11 17.13
N VAL A 282 -17.08 5.06 16.29
CA VAL A 282 -15.94 4.85 15.38
C VAL A 282 -16.19 5.32 13.95
N THR A 283 -17.39 5.80 13.66
CA THR A 283 -17.71 6.39 12.34
C THR A 283 -18.12 7.85 12.47
N LYS A 284 -17.97 8.59 11.40
CA LYS A 284 -18.53 9.93 11.23
C LYS A 284 -19.68 9.87 10.22
N ASP A 285 -20.88 10.30 10.68
CA ASP A 285 -22.11 10.32 9.87
C ASP A 285 -22.44 8.94 9.24
N ARG A 286 -21.98 7.85 9.84
CA ARG A 286 -22.13 6.45 9.33
C ARG A 286 -21.63 6.28 7.89
N LYS A 287 -20.70 7.12 7.44
CA LYS A 287 -20.20 7.13 6.05
C LYS A 287 -18.68 7.04 5.92
N LYS A 288 -17.95 7.33 6.97
CA LYS A 288 -16.48 7.27 6.97
C LYS A 288 -15.94 7.01 8.37
N PRO A 289 -14.72 6.47 8.50
CA PRO A 289 -14.13 6.23 9.82
C PRO A 289 -13.88 7.53 10.59
N ALA A 290 -14.05 7.48 11.90
CA ALA A 290 -13.65 8.54 12.80
C ALA A 290 -12.12 8.51 12.95
N VAL A 291 -11.44 9.57 12.53
CA VAL A 291 -9.99 9.64 12.37
C VAL A 291 -9.21 9.31 13.66
N ASN A 292 -9.77 9.62 14.81
CA ASN A 292 -9.17 9.34 16.11
C ASN A 292 -9.20 7.84 16.52
N PHE A 293 -9.95 7.02 15.80
CA PHE A 293 -10.01 5.56 16.01
C PHE A 293 -9.23 4.77 14.97
N VAL A 294 -8.86 5.39 13.84
CA VAL A 294 -8.05 4.74 12.80
C VAL A 294 -6.74 4.23 13.40
N GLY A 295 -6.44 2.94 13.17
CA GLY A 295 -5.22 2.30 13.65
C GLY A 295 -5.14 2.07 15.16
N LYS A 296 -6.23 2.24 15.89
CA LYS A 296 -6.31 1.88 17.31
C LYS A 296 -6.54 0.39 17.50
N SER A 297 -6.04 -0.16 18.59
CA SER A 297 -6.20 -1.58 18.89
C SER A 297 -7.65 -1.96 19.26
N ALA A 298 -7.97 -3.24 19.14
CA ALA A 298 -9.28 -3.77 19.54
C ALA A 298 -9.59 -3.47 21.02
N GLN A 299 -8.60 -3.60 21.90
CA GLN A 299 -8.73 -3.31 23.33
C GLN A 299 -9.11 -1.85 23.58
N TYR A 300 -8.46 -0.92 22.86
CA TYR A 300 -8.77 0.51 22.96
C TYR A 300 -10.22 0.80 22.57
N ILE A 301 -10.69 0.21 21.49
CA ILE A 301 -12.06 0.43 20.99
C ILE A 301 -13.08 -0.17 21.93
N LEU A 302 -12.86 -1.40 22.41
CA LEU A 302 -13.74 -2.09 23.36
C LEU A 302 -13.84 -1.36 24.71
N ASP A 303 -12.72 -0.83 25.23
CA ASP A 303 -12.72 -0.03 26.46
C ASP A 303 -13.65 1.18 26.37
N LYS A 304 -13.72 1.85 25.20
CA LYS A 304 -14.59 3.02 24.97
C LYS A 304 -16.08 2.69 24.98
N VAL A 305 -16.45 1.42 24.76
CA VAL A 305 -17.85 0.96 24.89
C VAL A 305 -18.11 0.21 26.21
N GLY A 306 -17.12 0.22 27.12
CA GLY A 306 -17.27 -0.34 28.47
C GLY A 306 -16.87 -1.83 28.58
N ILE A 307 -16.23 -2.41 27.58
CA ILE A 307 -15.78 -3.81 27.59
C ILE A 307 -14.27 -3.83 27.80
N LYS A 308 -13.84 -4.44 28.92
CA LYS A 308 -12.42 -4.62 29.23
C LYS A 308 -11.94 -6.01 28.80
N VAL A 309 -10.89 -6.06 27.99
CA VAL A 309 -10.27 -7.28 27.49
C VAL A 309 -8.74 -7.22 27.61
N GLY A 310 -8.09 -8.37 27.59
CA GLY A 310 -6.63 -8.46 27.63
C GLY A 310 -5.94 -8.30 26.26
N PRO A 311 -4.60 -8.31 26.23
CA PRO A 311 -3.81 -8.15 25.03
C PRO A 311 -3.92 -9.31 24.03
N GLU A 312 -4.49 -10.43 24.44
CA GLU A 312 -4.78 -11.59 23.58
C GLU A 312 -5.86 -11.31 22.54
N VAL A 313 -6.71 -10.30 22.77
CA VAL A 313 -7.77 -9.90 21.83
C VAL A 313 -7.15 -9.07 20.70
N LYS A 314 -7.18 -9.62 19.50
CA LYS A 314 -6.56 -9.04 18.30
C LYS A 314 -7.53 -8.22 17.46
N CYS A 315 -8.77 -8.68 17.33
CA CYS A 315 -9.81 -7.99 16.56
C CYS A 315 -11.20 -8.19 17.19
N ILE A 316 -12.15 -7.37 16.78
CA ILE A 316 -13.54 -7.41 17.18
C ILE A 316 -14.34 -7.99 16.02
N ILE A 317 -15.19 -8.98 16.28
CA ILE A 317 -16.10 -9.56 15.29
C ILE A 317 -17.54 -9.41 15.72
N MET A 318 -18.44 -9.31 14.76
CA MET A 318 -19.89 -9.37 14.93
C MET A 318 -20.56 -9.86 13.65
N GLU A 319 -21.71 -10.48 13.78
CA GLU A 319 -22.56 -10.72 12.62
C GLU A 319 -23.29 -9.43 12.22
N ALA A 320 -23.37 -9.17 10.92
CA ALA A 320 -23.96 -7.94 10.40
C ALA A 320 -24.69 -8.18 9.07
N PRO A 321 -25.78 -7.46 8.78
CA PRO A 321 -26.39 -7.48 7.46
C PRO A 321 -25.51 -6.78 6.41
N LYS A 322 -25.78 -7.06 5.13
CA LYS A 322 -24.98 -6.54 3.99
C LYS A 322 -24.85 -5.01 3.96
N ASP A 323 -25.88 -4.29 4.39
CA ASP A 323 -25.95 -2.82 4.39
C ASP A 323 -25.42 -2.16 5.68
N HIS A 324 -24.89 -2.94 6.62
CA HIS A 324 -24.35 -2.41 7.87
C HIS A 324 -23.15 -1.48 7.62
N PRO A 325 -23.03 -0.35 8.34
CA PRO A 325 -21.92 0.60 8.15
C PRO A 325 -20.53 -0.02 8.21
N PHE A 326 -20.30 -1.00 9.09
CA PHE A 326 -19.01 -1.67 9.20
C PHE A 326 -18.67 -2.57 8.01
N VAL A 327 -19.66 -3.02 7.25
CA VAL A 327 -19.50 -3.77 6.02
C VAL A 327 -19.18 -2.84 4.84
N GLN A 328 -19.80 -1.65 4.83
CA GLN A 328 -19.74 -0.73 3.69
C GLN A 328 -18.60 0.31 3.75
N ILE A 329 -17.93 0.44 4.90
CA ILE A 329 -16.93 1.50 5.13
C ILE A 329 -15.56 0.88 5.37
N GLU A 330 -14.54 1.35 4.65
CA GLU A 330 -13.15 1.07 4.99
C GLU A 330 -12.80 1.69 6.34
N LEU A 331 -12.89 0.91 7.42
CA LEU A 331 -12.72 1.42 8.80
C LEU A 331 -11.26 1.69 9.17
N MET A 332 -10.32 0.91 8.64
CA MET A 332 -8.90 0.95 9.02
C MET A 332 -8.69 0.79 10.54
N MET A 333 -9.43 -0.12 11.15
CA MET A 333 -9.34 -0.53 12.55
C MET A 333 -9.77 -1.99 12.68
N PRO A 334 -9.34 -2.72 13.74
CA PRO A 334 -9.57 -4.17 13.82
C PRO A 334 -11.00 -4.51 14.24
N ILE A 335 -11.97 -4.07 13.45
CA ILE A 335 -13.40 -4.41 13.53
C ILE A 335 -13.74 -5.16 12.25
N LEU A 336 -14.24 -6.39 12.37
CA LEU A 336 -14.46 -7.29 11.25
C LEU A 336 -15.89 -7.85 11.29
N PRO A 337 -16.81 -7.27 10.54
CA PRO A 337 -18.17 -7.79 10.42
C PRO A 337 -18.19 -9.09 9.62
N ILE A 338 -19.12 -9.99 9.97
CA ILE A 338 -19.34 -11.25 9.30
C ILE A 338 -20.74 -11.23 8.69
N VAL A 339 -20.80 -11.39 7.37
CA VAL A 339 -22.04 -11.48 6.60
C VAL A 339 -22.27 -12.93 6.21
N ARG A 340 -23.41 -13.50 6.63
CA ARG A 340 -23.80 -14.84 6.21
C ARG A 340 -24.53 -14.80 4.87
N VAL A 341 -24.24 -15.77 4.02
CA VAL A 341 -24.89 -15.96 2.72
C VAL A 341 -25.24 -17.44 2.51
N PRO A 342 -26.28 -17.76 1.71
CA PRO A 342 -26.72 -19.14 1.54
C PRO A 342 -25.72 -20.05 0.82
N ASN A 343 -24.93 -19.52 -0.10
CA ASN A 343 -24.01 -20.29 -0.93
C ASN A 343 -22.83 -19.44 -1.44
N VAL A 344 -21.83 -20.10 -1.99
CA VAL A 344 -20.59 -19.47 -2.47
C VAL A 344 -20.79 -18.53 -3.66
N ASP A 345 -21.79 -18.75 -4.51
CA ASP A 345 -22.05 -17.85 -5.65
C ASP A 345 -22.54 -16.48 -5.16
N GLU A 346 -23.49 -16.48 -4.21
CA GLU A 346 -23.93 -15.24 -3.56
C GLU A 346 -22.82 -14.57 -2.75
N ALA A 347 -21.89 -15.37 -2.18
CA ALA A 347 -20.71 -14.83 -1.51
C ALA A 347 -19.79 -14.06 -2.48
N ILE A 348 -19.55 -14.62 -3.65
CA ILE A 348 -18.73 -14.00 -4.69
C ILE A 348 -19.41 -12.74 -5.24
N ASP A 349 -20.71 -12.84 -5.58
CA ASP A 349 -21.48 -11.69 -6.09
C ASP A 349 -21.45 -10.51 -5.09
N PHE A 350 -21.66 -10.80 -3.81
CA PHE A 350 -21.59 -9.76 -2.78
C PHE A 350 -20.17 -9.24 -2.53
N ALA A 351 -19.14 -10.07 -2.64
CA ALA A 351 -17.75 -9.62 -2.54
C ALA A 351 -17.42 -8.59 -3.64
N VAL A 352 -17.88 -8.82 -4.87
CA VAL A 352 -17.73 -7.87 -5.98
C VAL A 352 -18.45 -6.55 -5.70
N GLU A 353 -19.67 -6.62 -5.15
CA GLU A 353 -20.46 -5.44 -4.81
C GLU A 353 -19.78 -4.60 -3.71
N VAL A 354 -19.38 -5.25 -2.60
CA VAL A 354 -18.86 -4.55 -1.41
C VAL A 354 -17.42 -4.04 -1.56
N GLU A 355 -16.69 -4.51 -2.55
CA GLU A 355 -15.37 -4.00 -2.94
C GLU A 355 -15.47 -2.59 -3.57
N HIS A 356 -16.69 -2.18 -3.96
CA HIS A 356 -17.04 -0.85 -4.47
C HIS A 356 -16.28 -0.42 -5.74
N GLY A 357 -15.68 -1.35 -6.48
CA GLY A 357 -14.88 -1.05 -7.67
C GLY A 357 -13.56 -0.33 -7.39
N ASN A 358 -13.06 -0.43 -6.15
CA ASN A 358 -11.74 0.07 -5.77
C ASN A 358 -10.61 -0.69 -6.47
N ARG A 359 -10.85 -1.94 -6.88
CA ARG A 359 -9.90 -2.84 -7.55
C ARG A 359 -8.60 -3.03 -6.77
N HIS A 360 -8.76 -3.09 -5.43
CA HIS A 360 -7.62 -3.08 -4.53
C HIS A 360 -7.17 -4.49 -4.14
N THR A 361 -7.89 -5.15 -3.26
CA THR A 361 -7.51 -6.45 -2.68
C THR A 361 -8.75 -7.26 -2.35
N ALA A 362 -8.67 -8.58 -2.54
CA ALA A 362 -9.67 -9.52 -2.06
C ALA A 362 -9.03 -10.85 -1.65
N MET A 363 -9.70 -11.60 -0.79
CA MET A 363 -9.26 -12.91 -0.32
C MET A 363 -10.37 -13.94 -0.48
N MET A 364 -9.98 -15.19 -0.71
CA MET A 364 -10.90 -16.31 -0.68
C MET A 364 -10.26 -17.56 -0.08
N HIS A 365 -10.92 -18.14 0.90
CA HIS A 365 -10.59 -19.45 1.46
C HIS A 365 -11.52 -20.51 0.89
N SER A 366 -10.96 -21.41 0.10
CA SER A 366 -11.69 -22.44 -0.64
C SER A 366 -10.73 -23.52 -1.14
N LYS A 367 -11.22 -24.74 -1.29
CA LYS A 367 -10.56 -25.83 -2.05
C LYS A 367 -11.23 -26.06 -3.41
N ASN A 368 -12.29 -25.34 -3.72
CA ASN A 368 -12.99 -25.42 -5.00
C ASN A 368 -12.29 -24.52 -6.03
N VAL A 369 -11.51 -25.11 -6.93
CA VAL A 369 -10.71 -24.40 -7.95
C VAL A 369 -11.61 -23.60 -8.89
N ASP A 370 -12.81 -24.10 -9.23
CA ASP A 370 -13.73 -23.39 -10.14
C ASP A 370 -14.28 -22.11 -9.48
N LYS A 371 -14.63 -22.17 -8.19
CA LYS A 371 -15.08 -20.98 -7.45
C LYS A 371 -13.97 -19.97 -7.20
N LEU A 372 -12.76 -20.44 -6.87
CA LEU A 372 -11.57 -19.58 -6.81
C LEU A 372 -11.31 -18.88 -8.15
N THR A 373 -11.49 -19.60 -9.26
CA THR A 373 -11.31 -19.06 -10.61
C THR A 373 -12.40 -18.05 -10.96
N LYS A 374 -13.67 -18.36 -10.61
CA LYS A 374 -14.80 -17.43 -10.79
C LYS A 374 -14.52 -16.11 -10.07
N MET A 375 -14.23 -16.16 -8.76
CA MET A 375 -13.98 -14.96 -7.97
C MET A 375 -12.78 -14.17 -8.51
N ALA A 376 -11.67 -14.83 -8.86
CA ALA A 376 -10.49 -14.16 -9.40
C ALA A 376 -10.77 -13.37 -10.69
N LYS A 377 -11.72 -13.83 -11.52
CA LYS A 377 -12.12 -13.14 -12.75
C LYS A 377 -13.07 -11.99 -12.50
N GLU A 378 -14.00 -12.14 -11.56
CA GLU A 378 -15.11 -11.21 -11.36
C GLU A 378 -14.73 -10.04 -10.44
N ILE A 379 -13.86 -10.27 -9.45
CA ILE A 379 -13.48 -9.26 -8.46
C ILE A 379 -12.53 -8.17 -9.01
N GLU A 380 -11.78 -8.46 -10.06
CA GLU A 380 -10.85 -7.55 -10.77
C GLU A 380 -9.87 -6.79 -9.87
N THR A 381 -9.58 -7.28 -8.67
CA THR A 381 -8.66 -6.61 -7.73
C THR A 381 -7.20 -6.75 -8.16
N THR A 382 -6.39 -5.76 -7.81
CA THR A 382 -4.93 -5.79 -7.99
C THR A 382 -4.28 -6.97 -7.29
N ILE A 383 -4.75 -7.28 -6.07
CA ILE A 383 -4.29 -8.39 -5.25
C ILE A 383 -5.46 -9.35 -5.01
N PHE A 384 -5.27 -10.62 -5.32
CA PHE A 384 -6.20 -11.68 -4.94
C PHE A 384 -5.45 -12.80 -4.22
N VAL A 385 -5.72 -12.97 -2.92
CA VAL A 385 -5.07 -13.97 -2.09
C VAL A 385 -5.97 -15.20 -1.90
N LYS A 386 -5.46 -16.37 -2.21
CA LYS A 386 -6.12 -17.66 -2.02
C LYS A 386 -5.56 -18.35 -0.79
N ASN A 387 -6.43 -18.73 0.14
CA ASN A 387 -6.08 -19.54 1.31
C ASN A 387 -4.92 -18.98 2.15
N GLY A 388 -4.91 -17.68 2.36
CA GLY A 388 -3.91 -16.98 3.15
C GLY A 388 -4.39 -15.63 3.64
N PRO A 389 -3.66 -15.00 4.58
CA PRO A 389 -3.96 -13.66 5.05
C PRO A 389 -3.62 -12.60 4.00
N SER A 390 -4.30 -11.47 4.04
CA SER A 390 -4.13 -10.36 3.10
C SER A 390 -2.67 -9.92 2.90
N TYR A 391 -1.88 -9.88 3.96
CA TYR A 391 -0.49 -9.44 3.91
C TYR A 391 0.45 -10.38 3.11
N ALA A 392 0.01 -11.62 2.82
CA ALA A 392 0.73 -12.48 1.88
C ALA A 392 0.77 -11.87 0.47
N GLY A 393 -0.26 -11.10 0.10
CA GLY A 393 -0.34 -10.39 -1.17
C GLY A 393 0.67 -9.26 -1.36
N ILE A 394 1.26 -8.76 -0.27
CA ILE A 394 2.38 -7.80 -0.29
C ILE A 394 3.72 -8.44 0.11
N GLY A 395 3.78 -9.77 0.13
CA GLY A 395 5.01 -10.52 0.30
C GLY A 395 5.40 -10.87 1.73
N VAL A 396 4.57 -10.63 2.75
CA VAL A 396 4.79 -11.13 4.10
C VAL A 396 4.38 -12.60 4.15
N GLY A 397 5.36 -13.51 4.18
CA GLY A 397 5.11 -14.95 4.09
C GLY A 397 4.57 -15.42 2.73
N GLY A 398 4.52 -14.54 1.73
CA GLY A 398 4.10 -14.81 0.36
C GLY A 398 5.22 -14.58 -0.65
N MET A 399 5.01 -15.06 -1.87
CA MET A 399 5.93 -14.83 -2.99
C MET A 399 5.65 -13.47 -3.64
N GLY A 400 6.68 -12.88 -4.25
CA GLY A 400 6.58 -11.63 -4.98
C GLY A 400 7.18 -10.44 -4.24
N TYR A 401 7.14 -9.30 -4.92
CA TYR A 401 7.66 -8.04 -4.41
C TYR A 401 6.59 -7.25 -3.63
N THR A 402 7.02 -6.21 -2.95
CA THR A 402 6.16 -5.31 -2.19
C THR A 402 6.13 -3.91 -2.76
N THR A 403 5.05 -3.21 -2.49
CA THR A 403 4.92 -1.75 -2.54
C THR A 403 3.86 -1.31 -1.55
N PHE A 404 3.97 -0.06 -1.08
CA PHE A 404 2.91 0.59 -0.30
C PHE A 404 2.17 1.66 -1.13
N THR A 405 2.38 1.66 -2.45
CA THR A 405 1.61 2.43 -3.43
C THR A 405 0.92 1.45 -4.38
N ILE A 406 -0.25 0.97 -3.98
CA ILE A 406 -1.05 -0.01 -4.74
C ILE A 406 -2.07 0.78 -5.57
N ALA A 407 -1.81 0.88 -6.86
CA ALA A 407 -2.48 1.79 -7.79
C ALA A 407 -3.64 1.12 -8.54
N GLY A 408 -4.69 0.71 -7.82
CA GLY A 408 -5.94 0.18 -8.40
C GLY A 408 -6.64 1.20 -9.31
N PRO A 409 -6.91 2.45 -8.85
CA PRO A 409 -7.65 3.43 -9.63
C PRO A 409 -7.04 3.82 -10.98
N THR A 410 -5.72 3.82 -11.10
CA THR A 410 -5.00 4.17 -12.34
C THR A 410 -4.48 2.97 -13.11
N GLY A 411 -4.62 1.76 -12.56
CA GLY A 411 -4.39 0.51 -13.25
C GLY A 411 -2.94 0.01 -13.26
N GLU A 412 -1.99 0.69 -12.61
CA GLU A 412 -0.62 0.20 -12.47
C GLU A 412 -0.51 -0.99 -11.52
N GLY A 413 -1.51 -1.19 -10.66
CA GLY A 413 -1.51 -2.27 -9.68
C GLY A 413 -0.41 -2.09 -8.64
N LEU A 414 0.33 -3.18 -8.34
CA LEU A 414 1.51 -3.12 -7.48
C LEU A 414 2.61 -2.34 -8.21
N THR A 415 2.89 -1.10 -7.78
CA THR A 415 3.90 -0.26 -8.42
C THR A 415 5.31 -0.79 -8.21
N SER A 416 6.16 -0.62 -9.22
CA SER A 416 7.57 -0.98 -9.23
C SER A 416 8.39 0.08 -9.95
N ALA A 417 9.67 -0.10 -10.13
CA ALA A 417 10.50 0.86 -10.87
C ALA A 417 9.98 1.17 -12.28
N LYS A 418 9.40 0.18 -12.97
CA LYS A 418 8.75 0.35 -14.28
C LYS A 418 7.61 1.35 -14.26
N SER A 419 6.83 1.39 -13.18
CA SER A 419 5.66 2.27 -13.05
C SER A 419 6.04 3.75 -13.09
N PHE A 420 7.26 4.07 -12.67
CA PHE A 420 7.81 5.43 -12.62
C PHE A 420 8.71 5.79 -13.80
N CYS A 421 8.62 5.01 -14.89
CA CYS A 421 9.42 5.20 -16.08
C CYS A 421 8.55 5.34 -17.34
N ARG A 422 9.15 5.93 -18.38
CA ARG A 422 8.60 5.96 -19.72
C ARG A 422 9.28 4.89 -20.57
N LYS A 423 8.53 4.04 -21.27
CA LYS A 423 9.08 3.20 -22.32
C LYS A 423 9.50 4.07 -23.50
N ARG A 424 10.74 3.91 -23.95
CA ARG A 424 11.27 4.57 -25.14
C ARG A 424 11.80 3.55 -26.12
N ARG A 425 11.61 3.83 -27.39
CA ARG A 425 12.06 2.99 -28.49
C ARG A 425 13.20 3.67 -29.24
N CYS A 426 14.28 2.94 -29.48
CA CYS A 426 15.37 3.34 -30.34
C CYS A 426 15.47 2.34 -31.51
N VAL A 427 15.36 2.83 -32.73
CA VAL A 427 15.28 1.98 -33.92
C VAL A 427 16.51 2.22 -34.79
N LEU A 428 17.19 1.13 -35.17
CA LEU A 428 18.20 1.11 -36.27
C LEU A 428 17.61 0.33 -37.41
N GLN A 429 17.40 0.99 -38.55
CA GLN A 429 16.85 0.41 -39.76
C GLN A 429 17.96 -0.29 -40.56
N ASP A 430 17.62 -1.40 -41.20
CA ASP A 430 18.47 -2.15 -42.14
C ASP A 430 19.83 -2.59 -41.61
N GLY A 431 19.96 -2.83 -40.29
CA GLY A 431 21.26 -3.17 -39.71
C GLY A 431 21.21 -3.99 -38.45
N LEU A 432 22.41 -4.38 -37.93
CA LEU A 432 22.67 -5.10 -36.71
C LEU A 432 21.95 -6.45 -36.52
N HIS A 433 21.56 -7.11 -37.59
CA HIS A 433 21.19 -8.52 -37.52
C HIS A 433 22.36 -9.38 -38.05
N ILE A 434 22.59 -10.53 -37.41
CA ILE A 434 23.67 -11.47 -37.76
C ILE A 434 23.14 -12.75 -38.40
N ARG A 435 21.85 -12.80 -38.68
CA ARG A 435 21.25 -13.92 -39.43
C ARG A 435 21.61 -13.78 -40.91
N MET A 436 22.10 -14.89 -41.46
CA MET A 436 22.25 -14.96 -42.92
C MET A 436 20.90 -15.18 -43.58
N LYS A 437 20.66 -14.54 -44.71
CA LYS A 437 19.46 -14.72 -45.54
C LYS A 437 19.40 -16.11 -46.13
#